data_5d1a214b9743bbbc4d9b9f9ebefddc2b
#
_entry.id   5d1a214b9743bbbc4d9b9f9ebefddc2b
#
_cell.length_a   1.000
_cell.length_b   1.000
_cell.length_c   1.000
_cell.angle_alpha   90.00
_cell.angle_beta   90.00
_cell.angle_gamma   90.00
#
_symmetry.space_group_name_H-M   'P 1'
#
loop_
_entity.id
_entity.type
_entity.pdbx_description
1 polymer ?
#
loop_
_entity_poly.entity_id
_entity_poly.type
_entity_poly.pdbx_seq_one_letter_code
_entity_poly.pdbx_strand_id
1 'polypeptide(L)'
;AHAVDFDEMLARLRQYTTEEKNAYENYQHHTSAHNAPAINEGEASHQREANNVSEANIQRATTLKAKERVAIPRVKMPELAPEVRVQSLYKEVNQGLTFDQAITEAHRCLDCKNPTCVKGCPVNINIPAFIKQLEIGNVAGAAEIISESSTLPAVCGRVCPQEKQCESQCFYLKKLK
;
A
#
# COMPACT_ATOMS: atom_id res chain seq x y z
N ALA A 1 24.92 4.04 -35.72
CA ALA A 1 24.94 3.57 -34.35
C ALA A 1 25.87 4.48 -33.56
N HIS A 2 25.34 5.37 -32.71
CA HIS A 2 26.18 6.16 -31.83
C HIS A 2 26.65 5.23 -30.69
N ALA A 3 27.97 5.05 -30.63
CA ALA A 3 28.59 4.38 -29.49
C ALA A 3 28.31 5.23 -28.24
N VAL A 4 27.72 4.62 -27.21
CA VAL A 4 27.52 5.29 -25.93
C VAL A 4 28.90 5.45 -25.30
N ASP A 5 29.33 6.70 -25.07
CA ASP A 5 30.55 6.97 -24.33
C ASP A 5 30.34 6.61 -22.86
N PHE A 6 30.92 5.49 -22.46
CA PHE A 6 30.78 4.92 -21.13
C PHE A 6 31.45 5.80 -20.07
N ASP A 7 32.51 6.50 -20.43
CA ASP A 7 33.24 7.39 -19.51
C ASP A 7 32.44 8.68 -19.23
N GLU A 8 31.76 9.22 -20.25
CA GLU A 8 30.83 10.35 -20.07
C GLU A 8 29.64 9.95 -19.18
N MET A 9 29.10 8.75 -19.40
CA MET A 9 28.00 8.23 -18.58
C MET A 9 28.43 8.03 -17.12
N LEU A 10 29.63 7.48 -16.88
CA LEU A 10 30.17 7.33 -15.52
C LEU A 10 30.47 8.67 -14.86
N ALA A 11 30.93 9.67 -15.60
CA ALA A 11 31.15 11.02 -15.05
C ALA A 11 29.83 11.66 -14.62
N ARG A 12 28.77 11.52 -15.40
CA ARG A 12 27.41 11.99 -15.04
C ARG A 12 26.87 11.26 -13.81
N LEU A 13 27.04 9.95 -13.71
CA LEU A 13 26.62 9.17 -12.52
C LEU A 13 27.36 9.60 -11.26
N ARG A 14 28.68 9.91 -11.36
CA ARG A 14 29.45 10.42 -10.23
C ARG A 14 29.01 11.82 -9.79
N GLN A 15 28.67 12.69 -10.73
CA GLN A 15 28.12 14.01 -10.45
C GLN A 15 26.78 13.89 -9.73
N TYR A 16 25.90 13.02 -10.23
CA TYR A 16 24.57 12.78 -9.65
C TYR A 16 24.65 12.27 -8.20
N THR A 17 25.54 11.30 -7.93
CA THR A 17 25.76 10.80 -6.56
C THR A 17 26.34 11.85 -5.61
N THR A 18 27.12 12.79 -6.13
CA THR A 18 27.68 13.90 -5.32
C THR A 18 26.59 14.92 -4.97
N GLU A 19 25.71 15.25 -5.93
CA GLU A 19 24.58 16.15 -5.71
C GLU A 19 23.56 15.56 -4.74
N GLU A 20 23.25 14.27 -4.85
CA GLU A 20 22.39 13.56 -3.90
C GLU A 20 22.98 13.52 -2.49
N LYS A 21 24.28 13.28 -2.37
CA LYS A 21 24.98 13.28 -1.09
C LYS A 21 24.94 14.67 -0.44
N ASN A 22 25.20 15.73 -1.22
CA ASN A 22 25.13 17.10 -0.73
C ASN A 22 23.69 17.49 -0.33
N ALA A 23 22.69 17.04 -1.08
CA ALA A 23 21.28 17.25 -0.76
C ALA A 23 20.90 16.52 0.55
N TYR A 24 21.40 15.28 0.75
CA TYR A 24 21.17 14.52 1.97
C TYR A 24 21.88 15.13 3.20
N GLU A 25 23.13 15.60 3.05
CA GLU A 25 23.85 16.30 4.10
C GLU A 25 23.17 17.62 4.48
N ASN A 26 22.71 18.41 3.50
CA ASN A 26 21.92 19.61 3.75
C ASN A 26 20.58 19.30 4.45
N TYR A 27 19.91 18.21 4.08
CA TYR A 27 18.70 17.76 4.77
C TYR A 27 18.98 17.42 6.24
N GLN A 28 20.08 16.71 6.53
CA GLN A 28 20.47 16.39 7.92
C GLN A 28 20.82 17.65 8.73
N HIS A 29 21.49 18.62 8.14
CA HIS A 29 21.79 19.90 8.81
C HIS A 29 20.51 20.72 9.09
N HIS A 30 19.53 20.70 8.23
CA HIS A 30 18.24 21.35 8.48
C HIS A 30 17.39 20.63 9.53
N THR A 31 17.47 19.29 9.63
CA THR A 31 16.72 18.51 10.64
C THR A 31 17.36 18.55 12.03
N SER A 32 18.69 18.79 12.13
CA SER A 32 19.38 18.94 13.43
C SER A 32 19.23 20.33 14.04
N ALA A 33 18.86 21.35 13.26
CA ALA A 33 18.66 22.72 13.73
C ALA A 33 17.23 23.03 14.22
N HIS A 34 16.27 22.17 13.89
CA HIS A 34 14.92 22.26 14.41
C HIS A 34 14.63 20.98 15.20
N ASN A 35 14.27 21.17 16.49
CA ASN A 35 13.63 20.15 17.31
C ASN A 35 12.71 19.32 16.42
N ALA A 36 12.79 17.99 16.55
CA ALA A 36 11.89 17.09 15.84
C ALA A 36 10.49 17.71 15.88
N PRO A 37 9.84 17.93 14.73
CA PRO A 37 8.52 18.54 14.75
C PRO A 37 7.68 17.71 15.70
N ALA A 38 7.04 18.37 16.66
CA ALA A 38 6.05 17.72 17.51
C ALA A 38 5.14 16.97 16.54
N ILE A 39 5.01 15.65 16.75
CA ILE A 39 4.14 14.80 15.94
C ILE A 39 2.83 15.55 15.88
N ASN A 40 2.46 16.03 14.69
CA ASN A 40 1.24 16.78 14.51
C ASN A 40 0.11 15.99 15.13
N GLU A 41 -0.72 16.63 15.96
CA GLU A 41 -1.86 15.94 16.59
C GLU A 41 -2.75 15.24 15.54
N GLY A 42 -2.74 15.70 14.28
CA GLY A 42 -3.37 15.04 13.14
C GLY A 42 -2.74 13.69 12.77
N GLU A 43 -1.41 13.52 12.84
CA GLU A 43 -0.75 12.22 12.59
C GLU A 43 -0.96 11.26 13.76
N ALA A 44 -1.00 11.77 15.00
CA ALA A 44 -1.33 10.97 16.17
C ALA A 44 -2.80 10.53 16.18
N SER A 45 -3.72 11.32 15.63
CA SER A 45 -5.13 10.93 15.45
C SER A 45 -5.28 9.85 14.39
N HIS A 46 -4.57 9.94 13.24
CA HIS A 46 -4.56 8.90 12.21
C HIS A 46 -3.98 7.57 12.70
N GLN A 47 -2.94 7.61 13.56
CA GLN A 47 -2.40 6.39 14.17
C GLN A 47 -3.34 5.76 15.20
N ARG A 48 -4.16 6.56 15.90
CA ARG A 48 -5.18 6.05 16.84
C ARG A 48 -6.37 5.45 16.10
N GLU A 49 -6.77 6.02 14.97
CA GLU A 49 -7.82 5.48 14.11
C GLU A 49 -7.39 4.15 13.44
N ALA A 50 -6.11 3.99 13.13
CA ALA A 50 -5.56 2.81 12.46
C ALA A 50 -5.67 1.49 13.27
N ASN A 51 -5.93 1.54 14.57
CA ASN A 51 -6.08 0.35 15.43
C ASN A 51 -7.48 0.27 16.08
N ASN A 52 -8.48 0.88 15.47
CA ASN A 52 -9.82 0.90 16.02
C ASN A 52 -10.60 -0.36 15.62
N VAL A 53 -10.31 -1.46 16.30
CA VAL A 53 -11.14 -2.68 16.26
C VAL A 53 -12.48 -2.33 16.86
N SER A 54 -13.53 -2.14 16.05
CA SER A 54 -14.86 -1.81 16.53
C SER A 54 -15.76 -3.04 16.53
N GLU A 55 -16.63 -3.16 17.55
CA GLU A 55 -17.64 -4.22 17.62
C GLU A 55 -18.53 -4.23 16.37
N ALA A 56 -18.85 -3.04 15.82
CA ALA A 56 -19.64 -2.91 14.60
C ALA A 56 -18.94 -3.56 13.40
N ASN A 57 -17.61 -3.37 13.26
CA ASN A 57 -16.84 -3.99 12.18
C ASN A 57 -16.77 -5.52 12.37
N ILE A 58 -16.55 -5.99 13.59
CA ILE A 58 -16.55 -7.43 13.90
C ILE A 58 -17.91 -8.05 13.56
N GLN A 59 -19.00 -7.43 13.99
CA GLN A 59 -20.35 -7.90 13.72
C GLN A 59 -20.63 -7.92 12.20
N ARG A 60 -20.26 -6.87 11.47
CA ARG A 60 -20.42 -6.82 10.03
C ARG A 60 -19.59 -7.90 9.33
N ALA A 61 -18.33 -8.08 9.71
CA ALA A 61 -17.45 -9.10 9.15
C ALA A 61 -18.00 -10.52 9.31
N THR A 62 -18.63 -10.82 10.45
CA THR A 62 -19.20 -12.14 10.77
C THR A 62 -20.57 -12.38 10.12
N THR A 63 -21.36 -11.34 9.89
CA THR A 63 -22.72 -11.46 9.35
C THR A 63 -22.80 -11.45 7.83
N LEU A 64 -21.83 -10.80 7.14
CA LEU A 64 -21.84 -10.69 5.67
C LEU A 64 -21.71 -12.05 4.99
N LYS A 65 -22.74 -12.39 4.20
CA LYS A 65 -22.74 -13.60 3.36
C LYS A 65 -21.99 -13.36 2.05
N ALA A 66 -21.51 -14.42 1.42
CA ALA A 66 -20.77 -14.33 0.17
C ALA A 66 -21.48 -13.52 -0.93
N LYS A 67 -22.81 -13.64 -1.05
CA LYS A 67 -23.62 -12.86 -2.02
C LYS A 67 -23.60 -11.36 -1.74
N GLU A 68 -23.62 -10.97 -0.47
CA GLU A 68 -23.56 -9.58 -0.03
C GLU A 68 -22.16 -9.02 -0.27
N ARG A 69 -21.10 -9.78 0.03
CA ARG A 69 -19.72 -9.41 -0.27
C ARG A 69 -19.47 -9.14 -1.74
N VAL A 70 -20.05 -9.98 -2.61
CA VAL A 70 -19.97 -9.81 -4.07
C VAL A 70 -20.69 -8.56 -4.55
N ALA A 71 -21.74 -8.15 -3.87
CA ALA A 71 -22.53 -6.95 -4.22
C ALA A 71 -21.83 -5.64 -3.83
N ILE A 72 -20.78 -5.67 -2.97
CA ILE A 72 -20.02 -4.48 -2.60
C ILE A 72 -19.22 -4.00 -3.81
N PRO A 73 -19.41 -2.75 -4.27
CA PRO A 73 -18.65 -2.22 -5.38
C PRO A 73 -17.17 -2.05 -5.01
N ARG A 74 -16.29 -2.19 -6.01
CA ARG A 74 -14.86 -1.92 -5.82
C ARG A 74 -14.63 -0.46 -5.43
N VAL A 75 -13.84 -0.25 -4.39
CA VAL A 75 -13.41 1.09 -4.01
C VAL A 75 -12.45 1.63 -5.07
N LYS A 76 -12.75 2.83 -5.58
CA LYS A 76 -11.85 3.50 -6.52
C LYS A 76 -10.71 4.16 -5.75
N MET A 77 -9.47 3.81 -6.10
CA MET A 77 -8.27 4.40 -5.51
C MET A 77 -8.24 5.91 -5.78
N PRO A 78 -8.11 6.76 -4.76
CA PRO A 78 -7.92 8.19 -4.95
C PRO A 78 -6.58 8.49 -5.63
N GLU A 79 -6.60 9.33 -6.64
CA GLU A 79 -5.41 9.77 -7.37
C GLU A 79 -5.36 11.30 -7.46
N LEU A 80 -4.15 11.85 -7.55
CA LEU A 80 -3.97 13.26 -7.86
C LEU A 80 -4.57 13.58 -9.23
N ALA A 81 -5.25 14.73 -9.32
CA ALA A 81 -5.76 15.23 -10.59
C ALA A 81 -4.62 15.41 -11.62
N PRO A 82 -4.86 15.16 -12.91
CA PRO A 82 -3.82 15.24 -13.95
C PRO A 82 -3.07 16.56 -13.96
N GLU A 83 -3.76 17.66 -13.71
CA GLU A 83 -3.20 19.03 -13.69
C GLU A 83 -2.22 19.23 -12.54
N VAL A 84 -2.41 18.51 -11.43
CA VAL A 84 -1.54 18.57 -10.24
C VAL A 84 -0.35 17.64 -10.40
N ARG A 85 -0.58 16.42 -10.91
CA ARG A 85 0.49 15.42 -11.02
C ARG A 85 1.54 15.76 -12.07
N VAL A 86 1.19 16.49 -13.13
CA VAL A 86 2.17 16.93 -14.15
C VAL A 86 3.11 18.04 -13.66
N GLN A 87 2.80 18.67 -12.53
CA GLN A 87 3.61 19.77 -11.98
C GLN A 87 4.76 19.26 -11.10
N SER A 88 4.83 17.96 -10.78
CA SER A 88 5.87 17.42 -9.92
C SER A 88 6.12 15.95 -10.20
N LEU A 89 7.40 15.59 -10.36
CA LEU A 89 7.85 14.20 -10.49
C LEU A 89 7.92 13.47 -9.12
N TYR A 90 7.87 14.20 -8.01
CA TYR A 90 8.09 13.66 -6.67
C TYR A 90 6.81 13.42 -5.87
N LYS A 91 5.68 13.98 -6.32
CA LYS A 91 4.40 13.74 -5.65
C LYS A 91 3.85 12.37 -6.02
N GLU A 92 3.50 11.59 -5.00
CA GLU A 92 2.85 10.31 -5.20
C GLU A 92 1.45 10.52 -5.81
N VAL A 93 1.21 9.91 -6.96
CA VAL A 93 -0.06 10.06 -7.70
C VAL A 93 -1.18 9.35 -6.99
N ASN A 94 -0.92 8.12 -6.54
CA ASN A 94 -1.85 7.30 -5.78
C ASN A 94 -1.89 7.80 -4.33
N GLN A 95 -3.05 8.22 -3.85
CA GLN A 95 -3.20 8.80 -2.52
C GLN A 95 -3.50 7.78 -1.43
N GLY A 96 -3.57 6.49 -1.78
CA GLY A 96 -3.95 5.43 -0.87
C GLY A 96 -5.45 5.41 -0.56
N LEU A 97 -5.87 4.42 0.19
CA LEU A 97 -7.24 4.31 0.70
C LEU A 97 -7.32 4.93 2.09
N THR A 98 -8.43 5.60 2.39
CA THR A 98 -8.76 5.96 3.77
C THR A 98 -9.04 4.69 4.58
N PHE A 99 -9.04 4.78 5.90
CA PHE A 99 -9.35 3.67 6.78
C PHE A 99 -10.69 3.00 6.45
N ASP A 100 -11.75 3.78 6.31
CA ASP A 100 -13.09 3.27 5.97
C ASP A 100 -13.16 2.64 4.57
N GLN A 101 -12.43 3.22 3.62
CA GLN A 101 -12.31 2.67 2.28
C GLN A 101 -11.58 1.32 2.29
N ALA A 102 -10.51 1.19 3.09
CA ALA A 102 -9.77 -0.06 3.24
C ALA A 102 -10.64 -1.17 3.88
N ILE A 103 -11.41 -0.85 4.91
CA ILE A 103 -12.38 -1.77 5.52
C ILE A 103 -13.46 -2.17 4.52
N THR A 104 -13.99 -1.21 3.76
CA THR A 104 -15.01 -1.47 2.73
C THR A 104 -14.48 -2.42 1.65
N GLU A 105 -13.24 -2.21 1.20
CA GLU A 105 -12.60 -3.10 0.23
C GLU A 105 -12.31 -4.48 0.85
N ALA A 106 -11.92 -4.55 2.12
CA ALA A 106 -11.68 -5.79 2.83
C ALA A 106 -12.96 -6.65 2.94
N HIS A 107 -14.12 -6.05 3.12
CA HIS A 107 -15.41 -6.76 3.16
C HIS A 107 -15.75 -7.49 1.85
N ARG A 108 -15.10 -7.17 0.74
CA ARG A 108 -15.29 -7.88 -0.55
C ARG A 108 -14.63 -9.25 -0.57
N CYS A 109 -13.68 -9.52 0.32
CA CYS A 109 -12.97 -10.79 0.37
C CYS A 109 -13.91 -11.92 0.78
N LEU A 110 -13.95 -13.01 -0.01
CA LEU A 110 -14.82 -14.18 0.23
C LEU A 110 -14.25 -15.15 1.25
N ASP A 111 -13.05 -14.92 1.77
CA ASP A 111 -12.37 -15.82 2.70
C ASP A 111 -12.34 -17.27 2.22
N CYS A 112 -11.79 -17.48 1.04
CA CYS A 112 -11.82 -18.77 0.36
C CYS A 112 -11.06 -19.83 1.15
N LYS A 113 -11.64 -21.02 1.36
CA LYS A 113 -10.97 -22.17 2.00
C LYS A 113 -9.67 -22.56 1.29
N ASN A 114 -9.64 -22.44 -0.05
CA ASN A 114 -8.45 -22.68 -0.88
C ASN A 114 -8.11 -21.39 -1.64
N PRO A 115 -7.39 -20.45 -1.03
CA PRO A 115 -7.17 -19.13 -1.60
C PRO A 115 -6.15 -19.18 -2.74
N THR A 116 -6.62 -19.12 -3.97
CA THR A 116 -5.75 -19.09 -5.16
C THR A 116 -4.93 -17.80 -5.28
N CYS A 117 -5.39 -16.72 -4.67
CA CYS A 117 -4.64 -15.46 -4.58
C CYS A 117 -3.29 -15.60 -3.87
N VAL A 118 -3.19 -16.46 -2.83
CA VAL A 118 -1.93 -16.75 -2.14
C VAL A 118 -0.92 -17.35 -3.12
N LYS A 119 -1.34 -18.30 -3.95
CA LYS A 119 -0.49 -18.91 -4.99
C LYS A 119 -0.07 -17.94 -6.08
N GLY A 120 -0.85 -16.88 -6.30
CA GLY A 120 -0.53 -15.80 -7.23
C GLY A 120 0.44 -14.77 -6.65
N CYS A 121 0.73 -14.81 -5.35
CA CYS A 121 1.69 -13.93 -4.72
C CYS A 121 3.10 -14.55 -4.76
N PRO A 122 4.12 -13.87 -5.36
CA PRO A 122 5.48 -14.41 -5.45
C PRO A 122 6.12 -14.75 -4.10
N VAL A 123 5.72 -14.06 -3.03
CA VAL A 123 6.21 -14.27 -1.66
C VAL A 123 5.20 -14.99 -0.76
N ASN A 124 4.11 -15.52 -1.33
CA ASN A 124 3.09 -16.32 -0.64
C ASN A 124 2.48 -15.63 0.60
N ILE A 125 2.22 -14.33 0.54
CA ILE A 125 1.53 -13.64 1.64
C ILE A 125 0.19 -14.33 1.91
N ASN A 126 -0.14 -14.53 3.19
CA ASN A 126 -1.44 -15.04 3.60
C ASN A 126 -2.53 -13.95 3.43
N ILE A 127 -2.94 -13.75 2.16
CA ILE A 127 -3.83 -12.66 1.75
C ILE A 127 -5.18 -12.70 2.49
N PRO A 128 -5.89 -13.83 2.61
CA PRO A 128 -7.14 -13.85 3.35
C PRO A 128 -6.95 -13.44 4.81
N ALA A 129 -5.87 -13.89 5.46
CA ALA A 129 -5.65 -13.60 6.87
C ALA A 129 -5.43 -12.10 7.12
N PHE A 130 -4.58 -11.42 6.35
CA PHE A 130 -4.38 -9.98 6.56
C PHE A 130 -5.64 -9.17 6.21
N ILE A 131 -6.39 -9.57 5.18
CA ILE A 131 -7.65 -8.89 4.81
C ILE A 131 -8.68 -9.05 5.93
N LYS A 132 -8.72 -10.20 6.62
CA LYS A 132 -9.60 -10.39 7.77
C LYS A 132 -9.26 -9.48 8.94
N GLN A 133 -7.98 -9.22 9.18
CA GLN A 133 -7.58 -8.23 10.19
C GLN A 133 -8.02 -6.82 9.80
N LEU A 134 -7.85 -6.44 8.53
CA LEU A 134 -8.34 -5.15 8.02
C LEU A 134 -9.86 -5.03 8.13
N GLU A 135 -10.59 -6.11 7.86
CA GLU A 135 -12.05 -6.14 7.88
C GLU A 135 -12.63 -5.76 9.26
N ILE A 136 -11.94 -6.11 10.33
CA ILE A 136 -12.30 -5.73 11.70
C ILE A 136 -11.65 -4.43 12.18
N GLY A 137 -10.82 -3.80 11.37
CA GLY A 137 -10.10 -2.57 11.68
C GLY A 137 -8.76 -2.77 12.38
N ASN A 138 -8.24 -4.00 12.46
CA ASN A 138 -6.93 -4.30 13.05
C ASN A 138 -5.81 -4.16 12.01
N VAL A 139 -5.38 -2.92 11.75
CA VAL A 139 -4.32 -2.63 10.77
C VAL A 139 -2.97 -3.18 11.23
N ALA A 140 -2.67 -3.12 12.53
CA ALA A 140 -1.42 -3.65 13.08
C ALA A 140 -1.32 -5.16 12.86
N GLY A 141 -2.36 -5.92 13.21
CA GLY A 141 -2.38 -7.36 12.97
C GLY A 141 -2.33 -7.73 11.49
N ALA A 142 -2.92 -6.91 10.60
CA ALA A 142 -2.76 -7.10 9.16
C ALA A 142 -1.31 -6.89 8.71
N ALA A 143 -0.63 -5.86 9.21
CA ALA A 143 0.77 -5.57 8.92
C ALA A 143 1.70 -6.69 9.44
N GLU A 144 1.46 -7.23 10.62
CA GLU A 144 2.20 -8.37 11.17
C GLU A 144 2.13 -9.58 10.24
N ILE A 145 0.93 -9.97 9.81
CA ILE A 145 0.72 -11.11 8.89
C ILE A 145 1.45 -10.89 7.55
N ILE A 146 1.43 -9.68 7.00
CA ILE A 146 2.16 -9.35 5.76
C ILE A 146 3.66 -9.47 5.99
N SER A 147 4.15 -9.00 7.13
CA SER A 147 5.58 -8.98 7.49
C SER A 147 6.18 -10.38 7.69
N GLU A 148 5.36 -11.40 7.98
CA GLU A 148 5.81 -12.80 8.05
C GLU A 148 6.43 -13.29 6.73
N SER A 149 5.94 -12.77 5.59
CA SER A 149 6.34 -13.21 4.25
C SER A 149 7.01 -12.12 3.42
N SER A 150 6.92 -10.86 3.81
CA SER A 150 7.45 -9.72 3.05
C SER A 150 8.18 -8.75 3.96
N THR A 151 9.46 -8.48 3.64
CA THR A 151 10.27 -7.49 4.37
C THR A 151 10.06 -6.06 3.91
N LEU A 152 9.41 -5.87 2.74
CA LEU A 152 9.20 -4.55 2.12
C LEU A 152 7.73 -4.33 1.73
N PRO A 153 6.77 -4.48 2.67
CA PRO A 153 5.35 -4.43 2.34
C PRO A 153 4.92 -3.08 1.76
N ALA A 154 5.47 -1.97 2.23
CA ALA A 154 5.15 -0.64 1.74
C ALA A 154 5.61 -0.41 0.29
N VAL A 155 6.76 -0.97 -0.09
CA VAL A 155 7.26 -0.91 -1.48
C VAL A 155 6.41 -1.81 -2.36
N CYS A 156 6.20 -3.07 -1.94
CA CYS A 156 5.39 -4.03 -2.68
C CYS A 156 3.96 -3.49 -2.93
N GLY A 157 3.35 -2.87 -1.94
CA GLY A 157 2.01 -2.27 -2.08
C GLY A 157 1.92 -1.20 -3.16
N ARG A 158 3.05 -0.54 -3.49
CA ARG A 158 3.12 0.51 -4.52
C ARG A 158 3.51 0.01 -5.91
N VAL A 159 4.34 -1.02 -5.99
CA VAL A 159 4.95 -1.44 -7.27
C VAL A 159 4.49 -2.81 -7.76
N CYS A 160 3.84 -3.63 -6.94
CA CYS A 160 3.33 -4.93 -7.34
C CYS A 160 2.25 -4.79 -8.43
N PRO A 161 2.38 -5.48 -9.56
CA PRO A 161 1.32 -5.59 -10.55
C PRO A 161 0.28 -6.64 -10.09
N GLN A 162 -0.44 -6.34 -9.00
CA GLN A 162 -1.38 -7.27 -8.36
C GLN A 162 -2.44 -7.78 -9.32
N GLU A 163 -2.83 -6.98 -10.30
CA GLU A 163 -3.77 -7.34 -11.35
C GLU A 163 -3.28 -8.48 -12.24
N LYS A 164 -1.96 -8.71 -12.32
CA LYS A 164 -1.33 -9.83 -13.03
C LYS A 164 -0.89 -10.96 -12.12
N GLN A 165 -0.86 -10.73 -10.82
CA GLN A 165 -0.41 -11.67 -9.78
C GLN A 165 -1.58 -12.19 -8.93
N CYS A 166 -1.66 -11.77 -7.67
CA CYS A 166 -2.64 -12.28 -6.72
C CYS A 166 -4.09 -11.98 -7.12
N GLU A 167 -4.36 -10.79 -7.63
CA GLU A 167 -5.70 -10.39 -8.05
C GLU A 167 -6.16 -11.19 -9.26
N SER A 168 -5.28 -11.44 -10.26
CA SER A 168 -5.61 -12.29 -11.41
C SER A 168 -5.98 -13.72 -11.04
N GLN A 169 -5.53 -14.21 -9.90
CA GLN A 169 -5.84 -15.54 -9.37
C GLN A 169 -7.04 -15.53 -8.42
N CYS A 170 -7.58 -14.36 -8.09
CA CYS A 170 -8.72 -14.25 -7.19
C CYS A 170 -9.95 -14.96 -7.76
N PHE A 171 -10.57 -15.82 -6.94
CA PHE A 171 -11.80 -16.53 -7.34
C PHE A 171 -12.91 -15.55 -7.71
N TYR A 172 -13.04 -14.46 -6.96
CA TYR A 172 -14.01 -13.40 -7.21
C TYR A 172 -13.90 -12.85 -8.64
N LEU A 173 -12.69 -12.52 -9.08
CA LEU A 173 -12.48 -11.95 -10.41
C LEU A 173 -12.59 -12.99 -11.53
N LYS A 174 -12.26 -14.25 -11.26
CA LYS A 174 -12.34 -15.32 -12.28
C LYS A 174 -13.74 -15.85 -12.54
N LYS A 175 -14.58 -15.86 -11.52
CA LYS A 175 -15.87 -16.57 -11.55
C LYS A 175 -17.09 -15.66 -11.46
N LEU A 176 -16.94 -14.44 -10.95
CA LEU A 176 -18.05 -13.57 -10.58
C LEU A 176 -18.04 -12.23 -11.35
N LYS A 177 -17.13 -12.07 -12.30
CA LYS A 177 -17.12 -10.98 -13.28
C LYS A 177 -18.06 -11.26 -14.42
#